data_00a1b51c93fd5381f7325a84da952290
#
_entry.id   00a1b51c93fd5381f7325a84da952290
#
_cell.length_a   1.000
_cell.length_b   1.000
_cell.length_c   1.000
_cell.angle_alpha   90.00
_cell.angle_beta   90.00
_cell.angle_gamma   90.00
#
_symmetry.space_group_name_H-M   'P 1'
#
loop_
_entity.id
_entity.type
_entity.pdbx_description
1 polymer ?
#
loop_
_entity_poly.entity_id
_entity_poly.type
_entity_poly.pdbx_seq_one_letter_code
_entity_poly.pdbx_strand_id
1 'polypeptide(L)'
;MPTDIRWTPAALQDLDRVRAYLAERADSETMRSEARRIWHGCQRLRQFPESGRPGRIPMTRELVIPPYVFPYRITGDAVEILNVFHSAQKRQS
;
A
#
# COMPACT_ATOMS: atom_id res chain seq x y z
N MET A 1 7.06 18.15 -9.59
CA MET A 1 5.71 18.23 -8.98
C MET A 1 5.41 16.94 -8.24
N PRO A 2 4.89 17.01 -7.02
CA PRO A 2 4.48 15.78 -6.34
C PRO A 2 3.36 15.08 -7.09
N THR A 3 3.43 13.77 -7.11
CA THR A 3 2.42 12.94 -7.75
C THR A 3 1.26 12.73 -6.79
N ASP A 4 0.04 12.81 -7.27
CA ASP A 4 -1.13 12.47 -6.47
C ASP A 4 -1.16 10.97 -6.18
N ILE A 5 -1.66 10.62 -5.00
CA ILE A 5 -1.86 9.23 -4.63
C ILE A 5 -3.36 8.98 -4.54
N ARG A 6 -3.83 7.98 -5.28
CA ARG A 6 -5.24 7.60 -5.29
C ARG A 6 -5.36 6.15 -4.86
N TRP A 7 -6.39 5.88 -4.08
CA TRP A 7 -6.68 4.53 -3.59
C TRP A 7 -7.92 4.01 -4.30
N THR A 8 -7.80 2.86 -4.93
CA THR A 8 -8.97 2.23 -5.54
C THR A 8 -9.94 1.75 -4.46
N PRO A 9 -11.21 1.52 -4.78
CA PRO A 9 -12.13 0.92 -3.82
C PRO A 9 -11.62 -0.41 -3.26
N ALA A 10 -11.00 -1.24 -4.09
CA ALA A 10 -10.42 -2.51 -3.62
C ALA A 10 -9.30 -2.27 -2.60
N ALA A 11 -8.44 -1.29 -2.87
CA ALA A 11 -7.35 -0.96 -1.93
C ALA A 11 -7.90 -0.44 -0.60
N LEU A 12 -8.95 0.37 -0.64
CA LEU A 12 -9.57 0.88 0.58
C LEU A 12 -10.22 -0.25 1.39
N GLN A 13 -10.86 -1.21 0.73
CA GLN A 13 -11.42 -2.37 1.40
C GLN A 13 -10.32 -3.22 2.03
N ASP A 14 -9.22 -3.42 1.32
CA ASP A 14 -8.08 -4.16 1.84
C ASP A 14 -7.50 -3.46 3.07
N LEU A 15 -7.38 -2.14 3.02
CA LEU A 15 -6.87 -1.36 4.14
C LEU A 15 -7.77 -1.50 5.36
N ASP A 16 -9.09 -1.50 5.16
CA ASP A 16 -10.03 -1.72 6.25
C ASP A 16 -9.85 -3.09 6.89
N ARG A 17 -9.58 -4.12 6.09
CA ARG A 17 -9.30 -5.46 6.64
C ARG A 17 -8.02 -5.48 7.47
N VAL A 18 -7.00 -4.78 7.01
CA VAL A 18 -5.74 -4.66 7.77
C VAL A 18 -6.00 -3.97 9.10
N ARG A 19 -6.78 -2.88 9.08
CA ARG A 19 -7.11 -2.14 10.29
C ARG A 19 -7.91 -3.00 11.27
N ALA A 20 -8.89 -3.74 10.77
CA ALA A 20 -9.68 -4.63 11.61
C ALA A 20 -8.83 -5.73 12.24
N TYR A 21 -7.94 -6.30 11.46
CA TYR A 21 -7.00 -7.32 11.94
C TYR A 21 -6.12 -6.77 13.06
N LEU A 22 -5.56 -5.58 12.86
CA LEU A 22 -4.71 -4.95 13.87
C LEU A 22 -5.48 -4.56 15.11
N ALA A 23 -6.73 -4.12 14.97
CA ALA A 23 -7.56 -3.72 16.10
C ALA A 23 -7.80 -4.89 17.08
N GLU A 24 -7.81 -6.11 16.58
CA GLU A 24 -8.01 -7.29 17.42
C GLU A 24 -6.72 -7.73 18.13
N ARG A 25 -5.56 -7.35 17.61
CA ARG A 25 -4.28 -7.90 18.05
C ARG A 25 -3.29 -6.87 18.57
N ALA A 26 -3.52 -5.61 18.33
CA ALA A 26 -2.59 -4.56 18.69
C ALA A 26 -3.28 -3.51 19.57
N ASP A 27 -2.49 -2.88 20.43
CA ASP A 27 -3.00 -1.75 21.21
C ASP A 27 -3.06 -0.48 20.35
N SER A 28 -3.63 0.58 20.93
CA SER A 28 -3.81 1.84 20.19
C SER A 28 -2.49 2.45 19.73
N GLU A 29 -1.44 2.31 20.53
CA GLU A 29 -0.14 2.86 20.20
C GLU A 29 0.46 2.14 19.00
N THR A 30 0.38 0.83 18.98
CA THR A 30 0.86 0.03 17.87
C THR A 30 0.07 0.34 16.60
N MET A 31 -1.24 0.51 16.72
CA MET A 31 -2.07 0.87 15.58
C MET A 31 -1.67 2.23 14.99
N ARG A 32 -1.43 3.21 15.86
CA ARG A 32 -1.00 4.54 15.39
C ARG A 32 0.37 4.48 14.73
N SER A 33 1.28 3.71 15.31
CA SER A 33 2.62 3.52 14.77
C SER A 33 2.58 2.90 13.38
N GLU A 34 1.77 1.85 13.20
CA GLU A 34 1.61 1.21 11.90
C GLU A 34 0.96 2.13 10.87
N ALA A 35 -0.04 2.89 11.30
CA ALA A 35 -0.69 3.84 10.41
C ALA A 35 0.30 4.90 9.91
N ARG A 36 1.16 5.41 10.81
CA ARG A 36 2.20 6.37 10.42
C ARG A 36 3.20 5.75 9.45
N ARG A 37 3.61 4.50 9.71
CA ARG A 37 4.56 3.80 8.85
C ARG A 37 4.02 3.66 7.43
N ILE A 38 2.76 3.25 7.33
CA ILE A 38 2.09 3.10 6.04
C ILE A 38 1.96 4.45 5.34
N TRP A 39 1.51 5.47 6.08
CA TRP A 39 1.35 6.81 5.52
C TRP A 39 2.67 7.35 4.97
N HIS A 40 3.74 7.27 5.77
CA HIS A 40 5.06 7.75 5.34
C HIS A 40 5.58 6.97 4.13
N GLY A 41 5.39 5.66 4.12
CA GLY A 41 5.81 4.85 2.98
C GLY A 41 5.09 5.24 1.71
N CYS A 42 3.79 5.45 1.80
CA CYS A 42 2.99 5.86 0.64
C CYS A 42 3.35 7.27 0.17
N GLN A 43 3.66 8.18 1.11
CA GLN A 43 4.05 9.54 0.74
C GLN A 43 5.33 9.58 -0.09
N ARG A 44 6.21 8.61 0.07
CA ARG A 44 7.43 8.53 -0.75
C ARG A 44 7.10 8.37 -2.22
N LEU A 45 5.98 7.75 -2.55
CA LEU A 45 5.56 7.59 -3.94
C LEU A 45 5.20 8.91 -4.61
N ARG A 46 4.90 9.95 -3.84
CA ARG A 46 4.61 11.26 -4.39
C ARG A 46 5.84 11.89 -5.05
N GLN A 47 7.02 11.64 -4.48
CA GLN A 47 8.29 12.16 -4.99
C GLN A 47 9.00 11.14 -5.87
N PHE A 48 8.84 9.86 -5.57
CA PHE A 48 9.54 8.78 -6.24
C PHE A 48 8.55 7.71 -6.70
N PRO A 49 7.70 8.03 -7.67
CA PRO A 49 6.64 7.08 -8.05
C PRO A 49 7.18 5.77 -8.63
N GLU A 50 8.40 5.78 -9.15
CA GLU A 50 9.01 4.57 -9.71
C GLU A 50 9.86 3.79 -8.73
N SER A 51 9.80 4.14 -7.43
CA SER A 51 10.64 3.51 -6.41
C SER A 51 10.23 2.10 -6.05
N GLY A 52 8.99 1.69 -6.35
CA GLY A 52 8.54 0.33 -6.08
C GLY A 52 9.17 -0.68 -7.02
N ARG A 53 9.24 -1.93 -6.58
CA ARG A 53 9.77 -3.01 -7.41
C ARG A 53 8.76 -3.34 -8.51
N PRO A 54 9.22 -3.98 -9.62
CA PRO A 54 8.29 -4.41 -10.66
C PRO A 54 7.22 -5.35 -10.08
N GLY A 55 5.97 -5.13 -10.49
CA GLY A 55 4.85 -5.94 -10.03
C GLY A 55 4.69 -7.20 -10.88
N ARG A 56 3.83 -8.10 -10.44
CA ARG A 56 3.52 -9.33 -11.18
C ARG A 56 2.74 -9.05 -12.44
N ILE A 57 1.84 -8.08 -12.37
CA ILE A 57 1.05 -7.68 -13.54
C ILE A 57 1.86 -6.67 -14.33
N PRO A 58 1.93 -6.80 -15.66
CA PRO A 58 2.64 -5.80 -16.46
C PRO A 58 2.16 -4.38 -16.19
N MET A 59 3.07 -3.43 -16.20
CA MET A 59 2.82 -2.01 -15.95
C MET A 59 2.46 -1.68 -14.51
N THR A 60 2.63 -2.63 -13.59
CA THR A 60 2.44 -2.36 -12.16
C THR A 60 3.76 -2.44 -11.41
N ARG A 61 3.75 -1.83 -10.22
CA ARG A 61 4.86 -1.87 -9.28
C ARG A 61 4.33 -2.24 -7.91
N GLU A 62 5.22 -2.56 -7.00
CA GLU A 62 4.85 -2.90 -5.63
C GLU A 62 5.67 -2.09 -4.65
N LEU A 63 4.97 -1.38 -3.76
CA LEU A 63 5.59 -0.73 -2.63
C LEU A 63 5.56 -1.70 -1.46
N VAL A 64 6.72 -1.98 -0.88
CA VAL A 64 6.81 -2.91 0.24
C VAL A 64 7.06 -2.12 1.51
N ILE A 65 6.13 -2.23 2.45
CA ILE A 65 6.25 -1.70 3.81
C ILE A 65 6.01 -2.91 4.70
N PRO A 66 7.06 -3.68 5.03
CA PRO A 66 6.86 -4.97 5.68
C PRO A 66 5.97 -4.88 6.90
N PRO A 67 5.05 -5.82 7.09
CA PRO A 67 4.82 -7.01 6.27
C PRO A 67 3.81 -6.82 5.14
N TYR A 68 3.53 -5.58 4.74
CA TYR A 68 2.51 -5.27 3.75
C TYR A 68 3.10 -4.98 2.39
N VAL A 69 2.34 -5.31 1.35
CA VAL A 69 2.70 -5.02 -0.04
C VAL A 69 1.54 -4.25 -0.66
N PHE A 70 1.88 -3.17 -1.36
CA PHE A 70 0.92 -2.25 -1.97
C PHE A 70 1.16 -2.23 -3.48
N PRO A 71 0.49 -3.10 -4.24
CA PRO A 71 0.56 -3.00 -5.70
C PRO A 71 -0.01 -1.67 -6.17
N TYR A 72 0.67 -1.03 -7.10
CA TYR A 72 0.23 0.25 -7.63
C TYR A 72 0.63 0.37 -9.10
N ARG A 73 0.05 1.36 -9.76
CA ARG A 73 0.46 1.73 -11.12
C ARG A 73 0.55 3.24 -11.22
N ILE A 74 1.34 3.71 -12.16
CA ILE A 74 1.47 5.12 -12.45
C ILE A 74 0.54 5.43 -13.62
N THR A 75 -0.38 6.38 -13.43
CA THR A 75 -1.37 6.75 -14.43
C THR A 75 -1.30 8.27 -14.60
N GLY A 76 -0.67 8.72 -15.68
CA GLY A 76 -0.47 10.15 -15.88
C GLY A 76 0.37 10.74 -14.75
N ASP A 77 -0.20 11.68 -14.02
CA ASP A 77 0.46 12.33 -12.88
C ASP A 77 0.01 11.78 -11.53
N ALA A 78 -0.57 10.58 -11.52
CA ALA A 78 -1.07 9.97 -10.30
C ALA A 78 -0.48 8.58 -10.09
N VAL A 79 -0.34 8.21 -8.82
CA VAL A 79 -0.08 6.83 -8.41
C VAL A 79 -1.41 6.27 -7.94
N GLU A 80 -1.80 5.15 -8.49
CA GLU A 80 -3.05 4.48 -8.14
C GLU A 80 -2.73 3.20 -7.38
N ILE A 81 -3.06 3.17 -6.09
CA ILE A 81 -2.85 1.99 -5.27
C ILE A 81 -4.00 1.03 -5.50
N LEU A 82 -3.67 -0.16 -5.96
CA LEU A 82 -4.64 -1.13 -6.46
C LEU A 82 -5.14 -2.07 -5.39
N ASN A 83 -4.27 -2.47 -4.48
CA ASN A 83 -4.59 -3.44 -3.44
C ASN A 83 -3.63 -3.25 -2.27
N VAL A 84 -3.93 -3.91 -1.15
CA VAL A 84 -3.02 -4.07 -0.01
C VAL A 84 -3.11 -5.51 0.43
N PHE A 85 -1.98 -6.16 0.65
CA PHE A 85 -1.99 -7.51 1.19
C PHE A 85 -0.79 -7.73 2.09
N HIS A 86 -0.92 -8.71 2.97
CA HIS A 86 0.16 -9.12 3.85
C HIS A 86 1.07 -10.09 3.08
N SER A 87 2.39 -9.92 3.22
CA SER A 87 3.34 -10.71 2.46
C SER A 87 3.25 -12.22 2.73
N ALA A 88 2.68 -12.60 3.89
CA ALA A 88 2.47 -14.01 4.21
C ALA A 88 1.25 -14.63 3.52
N GLN A 89 0.39 -13.81 2.91
CA GLN A 89 -0.76 -14.32 2.19
C GLN A 89 -0.30 -14.98 0.90
N LYS A 90 -0.87 -16.15 0.62
CA LYS A 90 -0.59 -16.80 -0.65
C LYS A 90 -1.37 -16.09 -1.75
N ARG A 91 -0.65 -15.66 -2.76
CA ARG A 91 -1.27 -15.01 -3.91
C ARG A 91 -1.72 -16.07 -4.89
N GLN A 92 -2.94 -15.91 -5.37
CA GLN A 92 -3.38 -16.68 -6.52
C GLN A 92 -2.68 -16.13 -7.75
N SER A 93 -1.93 -16.96 -8.40
CA SER A 93 -1.21 -16.56 -9.59
C SER A 93 -2.12 -16.54 -10.81
#